data_260cef2b134153b71f13102783d754d2
#
_entry.id   260cef2b134153b71f13102783d754d2
#
_cell.length_a   1.000
_cell.length_b   1.000
_cell.length_c   1.000
_cell.angle_alpha   90.00
_cell.angle_beta   90.00
_cell.angle_gamma   90.00
#
_symmetry.space_group_name_H-M   'P 1'
#
loop_
_entity.id
_entity.type
_entity.pdbx_description
1 polymer ?
#
loop_
_entity_poly.entity_id
_entity_poly.type
_entity_poly.pdbx_seq_one_letter_code
_entity_poly.pdbx_strand_id
1 'polypeptide(L)'
;WLILDSETRFVLGFHLDRHRDSPQAFTILEAVKPLGSPGAIVSDRYFAYRMPVKTLHGVQHIRVESFHDDITNNLIECFNKQFKAWYKTKQGFSSFASANNLISMFIFFYNFVRPHSALNTLPPAQCAGLKLSKKRKRELLLVA
;
A
#
# COMPACT_ATOMS: atom_id res chain seq x y z
N TRP A 1 -0.28 -8.27 1.46
CA TRP A 1 0.61 -7.55 0.55
C TRP A 1 0.15 -6.11 0.38
N LEU A 2 1.08 -5.18 0.28
CA LEU A 2 0.77 -3.75 0.14
C LEU A 2 1.85 -3.09 -0.70
N ILE A 3 1.44 -2.18 -1.60
CA ILE A 3 2.35 -1.34 -2.37
C ILE A 3 2.01 0.12 -2.07
N LEU A 4 3.04 0.88 -1.72
CA LEU A 4 2.94 2.28 -1.34
C LEU A 4 3.95 3.10 -2.17
N ASP A 5 3.50 4.23 -2.71
CA ASP A 5 4.38 5.19 -3.36
C ASP A 5 5.17 5.98 -2.30
N SER A 6 6.49 6.02 -2.45
CA SER A 6 7.38 6.61 -1.46
C SER A 6 7.30 8.14 -1.40
N GLU A 7 6.99 8.80 -2.50
CA GLU A 7 6.94 10.26 -2.58
C GLU A 7 5.63 10.82 -2.04
N THR A 8 4.51 10.28 -2.51
CA THR A 8 3.18 10.75 -2.13
C THR A 8 2.60 10.02 -0.94
N ARG A 9 3.20 8.90 -0.53
CA ARG A 9 2.68 7.97 0.49
C ARG A 9 1.33 7.35 0.13
N PHE A 10 0.93 7.44 -1.14
CA PHE A 10 -0.31 6.87 -1.62
C PHE A 10 -0.20 5.35 -1.67
N VAL A 11 -1.16 4.66 -1.06
CA VAL A 11 -1.28 3.19 -1.18
C VAL A 11 -1.84 2.89 -2.55
N LEU A 12 -1.00 2.34 -3.43
CA LEU A 12 -1.33 2.01 -4.81
C LEU A 12 -2.21 0.77 -4.92
N GLY A 13 -2.02 -0.18 -4.00
CA GLY A 13 -2.80 -1.41 -3.98
C GLY A 13 -2.51 -2.27 -2.76
N PHE A 14 -3.42 -3.17 -2.49
CA PHE A 14 -3.22 -4.25 -1.53
C PHE A 14 -3.79 -5.56 -2.07
N HIS A 15 -3.26 -6.66 -1.57
CA HIS A 15 -3.74 -8.00 -1.85
C HIS A 15 -3.76 -8.81 -0.56
N LEU A 16 -4.92 -9.35 -0.23
CA LEU A 16 -5.12 -10.20 0.94
C LEU A 16 -5.22 -11.65 0.48
N ASP A 17 -4.36 -12.50 1.01
CA ASP A 17 -4.39 -13.93 0.74
C ASP A 17 -3.92 -14.71 1.97
N ARG A 18 -4.20 -16.01 2.00
CA ARG A 18 -3.73 -16.94 3.03
C ARG A 18 -2.28 -17.36 2.81
N HIS A 19 -1.84 -17.32 1.56
CA HIS A 19 -0.50 -17.67 1.16
C HIS A 19 0.42 -16.46 1.10
N ARG A 20 1.69 -16.66 1.38
CA ARG A 20 2.71 -15.62 1.32
C ARG A 20 3.85 -16.10 0.42
N ASP A 21 3.59 -16.15 -0.89
CA ASP A 21 4.50 -16.70 -1.89
C ASP A 21 4.61 -15.79 -3.13
N SER A 22 5.39 -16.22 -4.12
CA SER A 22 5.63 -15.42 -5.33
C SER A 22 4.38 -15.19 -6.19
N PRO A 23 3.44 -16.13 -6.37
CA PRO A 23 2.20 -15.87 -7.08
C PRO A 23 1.42 -14.68 -6.51
N GLN A 24 1.33 -14.54 -5.20
CA GLN A 24 0.64 -13.42 -4.55
C GLN A 24 1.36 -12.09 -4.78
N ALA A 25 2.69 -12.11 -4.78
CA ALA A 25 3.50 -10.95 -5.14
C ALA A 25 3.32 -10.57 -6.63
N PHE A 26 3.18 -11.55 -7.54
CA PHE A 26 2.82 -11.31 -8.94
C PHE A 26 1.49 -10.60 -9.05
N THR A 27 0.45 -11.12 -8.38
CA THR A 27 -0.91 -10.57 -8.44
C THR A 27 -0.95 -9.08 -8.10
N ILE A 28 -0.32 -8.67 -7.00
CA ILE A 28 -0.36 -7.27 -6.59
C ILE A 28 0.51 -6.38 -7.48
N LEU A 29 1.69 -6.84 -7.89
CA LEU A 29 2.58 -6.06 -8.75
C LEU A 29 2.01 -5.89 -10.16
N GLU A 30 1.34 -6.91 -10.70
CA GLU A 30 0.63 -6.83 -11.97
C GLU A 30 -0.55 -5.86 -11.89
N ALA A 31 -1.31 -5.89 -10.80
CA ALA A 31 -2.46 -5.00 -10.61
C ALA A 31 -2.05 -3.51 -10.57
N VAL A 32 -0.88 -3.18 -10.06
CA VAL A 32 -0.40 -1.78 -9.99
C VAL A 32 0.40 -1.35 -11.21
N LYS A 33 0.84 -2.27 -12.06
CA LYS A 33 1.65 -1.96 -13.26
C LYS A 33 1.02 -0.91 -14.18
N PRO A 34 -0.31 -0.88 -14.43
CA PRO A 34 -0.93 0.14 -15.26
C PRO A 34 -0.89 1.55 -14.66
N LEU A 35 -0.59 1.69 -13.37
CA LEU A 35 -0.57 2.98 -12.69
C LEU A 35 0.69 3.80 -12.97
N GLY A 36 1.74 3.18 -13.51
CA GLY A 36 2.98 3.84 -13.88
C GLY A 36 4.21 2.94 -13.83
N SER A 37 5.35 3.50 -14.21
CA SER A 37 6.65 2.82 -14.19
C SER A 37 7.48 3.41 -13.04
N PRO A 38 7.73 2.66 -11.97
CA PRO A 38 8.58 3.12 -10.87
C PRO A 38 10.04 3.21 -11.30
N GLY A 39 10.82 4.13 -10.73
CA GLY A 39 12.27 4.17 -10.90
C GLY A 39 12.98 3.01 -10.21
N ALA A 40 12.48 2.62 -9.04
CA ALA A 40 12.96 1.46 -8.27
C ALA A 40 11.83 0.88 -7.41
N ILE A 41 11.97 -0.39 -7.04
CA ILE A 41 11.10 -1.04 -6.06
C ILE A 41 11.93 -1.41 -4.83
N VAL A 42 11.49 -0.96 -3.67
CA VAL A 42 12.12 -1.26 -2.38
C VAL A 42 11.28 -2.31 -1.65
N SER A 43 11.91 -3.36 -1.14
CA SER A 43 11.24 -4.35 -0.31
C SER A 43 12.19 -4.88 0.78
N ASP A 44 11.63 -5.64 1.74
CA ASP A 44 12.43 -6.50 2.60
C ASP A 44 13.12 -7.58 1.74
N ARG A 45 13.99 -8.39 2.37
CA ARG A 45 14.72 -9.48 1.68
C ARG A 45 13.86 -10.72 1.41
N TYR A 46 12.56 -10.66 1.62
CA TYR A 46 11.69 -11.81 1.41
C TYR A 46 11.76 -12.28 -0.05
N PHE A 47 12.03 -13.58 -0.22
CA PHE A 47 12.36 -14.16 -1.53
C PHE A 47 11.24 -14.03 -2.57
N ALA A 48 9.98 -14.00 -2.13
CA ALA A 48 8.81 -13.96 -3.00
C ALA A 48 8.76 -12.76 -3.96
N TYR A 49 9.44 -11.65 -3.63
CA TYR A 49 9.50 -10.46 -4.50
C TYR A 49 10.46 -10.58 -5.68
N ARG A 50 11.47 -11.47 -5.61
CA ARG A 50 12.59 -11.48 -6.58
C ARG A 50 12.12 -11.67 -8.02
N MET A 51 11.36 -12.73 -8.29
CA MET A 51 10.89 -13.04 -9.64
C MET A 51 9.83 -12.06 -10.13
N PRO A 52 8.78 -11.72 -9.35
CA PRO A 52 7.78 -10.77 -9.79
C PRO A 52 8.34 -9.40 -10.17
N VAL A 53 9.22 -8.81 -9.36
CA VAL A 53 9.82 -7.50 -9.66
C VAL A 53 10.66 -7.56 -10.93
N LYS A 54 11.50 -8.58 -11.07
CA LYS A 54 12.33 -8.76 -12.27
C LYS A 54 11.49 -8.93 -13.54
N THR A 55 10.43 -9.73 -13.48
CA THR A 55 9.65 -10.12 -14.65
C THR A 55 8.67 -9.01 -15.08
N LEU A 56 7.98 -8.38 -14.10
CA LEU A 56 6.91 -7.45 -14.41
C LEU A 56 7.39 -6.01 -14.66
N HIS A 57 8.40 -5.58 -13.95
CA HIS A 57 8.82 -4.19 -13.98
C HIS A 57 10.20 -3.98 -14.62
N GLY A 58 11.11 -4.96 -14.53
CA GLY A 58 12.46 -4.84 -15.08
C GLY A 58 13.29 -3.67 -14.52
N VAL A 59 12.86 -3.11 -13.38
CA VAL A 59 13.48 -1.98 -12.70
C VAL A 59 14.41 -2.43 -11.59
N GLN A 60 15.18 -1.49 -11.05
CA GLN A 60 16.04 -1.77 -9.90
C GLN A 60 15.21 -2.27 -8.71
N HIS A 61 15.58 -3.44 -8.18
CA HIS A 61 15.02 -3.99 -6.96
C HIS A 61 15.98 -3.80 -5.80
N ILE A 62 15.67 -2.88 -4.90
CA ILE A 62 16.46 -2.57 -3.71
C ILE A 62 15.89 -3.39 -2.55
N ARG A 63 16.69 -4.33 -2.04
CA ARG A 63 16.30 -5.21 -0.92
C ARG A 63 17.01 -4.76 0.35
N VAL A 64 16.26 -4.17 1.25
CA VAL A 64 16.77 -3.60 2.50
C VAL A 64 16.70 -4.61 3.64
N GLU A 65 17.69 -4.61 4.51
CA GLU A 65 17.80 -5.54 5.64
C GLU A 65 17.33 -4.90 6.95
N SER A 66 17.70 -3.68 7.19
CA SER A 66 17.46 -3.02 8.47
C SER A 66 17.44 -1.50 8.36
N PHE A 67 17.27 -0.85 9.52
CA PHE A 67 17.30 0.61 9.68
C PHE A 67 18.65 1.26 9.38
N HIS A 68 19.71 0.50 9.13
CA HIS A 68 21.04 1.01 8.81
C HIS A 68 21.26 1.23 7.30
N ASP A 69 20.32 0.82 6.46
CA ASP A 69 20.40 1.07 5.03
C ASP A 69 19.96 2.52 4.74
N ASP A 70 20.62 3.20 3.80
CA ASP A 70 20.28 4.57 3.36
C ASP A 70 18.83 4.66 2.87
N ILE A 71 18.34 3.59 2.26
CA ILE A 71 16.95 3.44 1.83
C ILE A 71 16.28 2.41 2.75
N THR A 72 15.22 2.82 3.44
CA THR A 72 14.56 1.97 4.44
C THR A 72 13.10 1.67 4.08
N ASN A 73 12.57 0.58 4.67
CA ASN A 73 11.15 0.23 4.62
C ASN A 73 10.29 1.05 5.62
N ASN A 74 10.83 2.11 6.20
CA ASN A 74 10.17 2.89 7.25
C ASN A 74 8.75 3.33 6.90
N LEU A 75 8.48 3.67 5.63
CA LEU A 75 7.15 4.13 5.21
C LEU A 75 6.10 3.02 5.34
N ILE A 76 6.43 1.82 4.86
CA ILE A 76 5.55 0.65 4.97
C ILE A 76 5.42 0.22 6.43
N GLU A 77 6.49 0.28 7.21
CA GLU A 77 6.43 -0.04 8.64
C GLU A 77 5.55 0.96 9.41
N CYS A 78 5.67 2.25 9.12
CA CYS A 78 4.79 3.28 9.70
C CYS A 78 3.32 3.04 9.32
N PHE A 79 3.03 2.72 8.07
CA PHE A 79 1.68 2.34 7.64
C PHE A 79 1.19 1.11 8.42
N ASN A 80 2.00 0.05 8.50
CA ASN A 80 1.67 -1.18 9.21
C ASN A 80 1.42 -0.95 10.70
N LYS A 81 2.19 -0.08 11.36
CA LYS A 81 1.95 0.31 12.77
C LYS A 81 0.59 0.98 12.93
N GLN A 82 0.25 1.92 12.04
CA GLN A 82 -1.04 2.61 12.06
C GLN A 82 -2.20 1.66 11.78
N PHE A 83 -2.08 0.79 10.79
CA PHE A 83 -3.07 -0.24 10.48
C PHE A 83 -3.28 -1.19 11.68
N LYS A 84 -2.21 -1.69 12.28
CA LYS A 84 -2.28 -2.57 13.45
C LYS A 84 -2.93 -1.89 14.65
N ALA A 85 -2.64 -0.61 14.90
CA ALA A 85 -3.28 0.15 15.98
C ALA A 85 -4.78 0.29 15.75
N TRP A 86 -5.19 0.62 14.52
CA TRP A 86 -6.60 0.70 14.14
C TRP A 86 -7.29 -0.67 14.19
N TYR A 87 -6.66 -1.71 13.62
CA TYR A 87 -7.20 -3.06 13.61
C TYR A 87 -7.47 -3.63 15.01
N LYS A 88 -6.57 -3.39 15.96
CA LYS A 88 -6.75 -3.84 17.35
C LYS A 88 -8.06 -3.35 17.98
N THR A 89 -8.56 -2.18 17.55
CA THR A 89 -9.85 -1.63 18.04
C THR A 89 -11.07 -2.36 17.46
N LYS A 90 -10.89 -3.21 16.45
CA LYS A 90 -11.99 -3.91 15.72
C LYS A 90 -12.21 -5.35 16.18
N GLN A 91 -11.46 -5.82 17.19
CA GLN A 91 -11.59 -7.17 17.75
C GLN A 91 -11.42 -8.32 16.73
N GLY A 92 -10.74 -8.07 15.61
CA GLY A 92 -10.48 -9.07 14.58
C GLY A 92 -11.43 -8.98 13.37
N PHE A 93 -11.31 -9.97 12.50
CA PHE A 93 -12.14 -10.12 11.30
C PHE A 93 -13.01 -11.36 11.42
N SER A 94 -14.29 -11.23 11.13
CA SER A 94 -15.25 -12.35 11.17
C SER A 94 -15.13 -13.28 9.95
N SER A 95 -14.65 -12.77 8.82
CA SER A 95 -14.47 -13.52 7.58
C SER A 95 -13.40 -12.88 6.70
N PHE A 96 -12.99 -13.59 5.65
CA PHE A 96 -12.07 -13.06 4.64
C PHE A 96 -12.67 -11.85 3.90
N ALA A 97 -13.95 -11.90 3.56
CA ALA A 97 -14.66 -10.77 2.94
C ALA A 97 -14.72 -9.56 3.88
N SER A 98 -15.03 -9.76 5.16
CA SER A 98 -15.01 -8.71 6.18
C SER A 98 -13.62 -8.08 6.31
N ALA A 99 -12.55 -8.90 6.29
CA ALA A 99 -11.18 -8.41 6.33
C ALA A 99 -10.88 -7.52 5.11
N ASN A 100 -11.22 -7.99 3.91
CA ASN A 100 -10.98 -7.26 2.68
C ASN A 100 -11.70 -5.89 2.66
N ASN A 101 -12.97 -5.86 3.06
CA ASN A 101 -13.76 -4.63 3.12
C ASN A 101 -13.21 -3.64 4.15
N LEU A 102 -12.85 -4.12 5.34
CA LEU A 102 -12.27 -3.26 6.38
C LEU A 102 -10.90 -2.71 6.00
N ILE A 103 -10.06 -3.50 5.34
CA ILE A 103 -8.76 -3.04 4.83
C ILE A 103 -8.98 -1.99 3.74
N SER A 104 -9.90 -2.23 2.80
CA SER A 104 -10.26 -1.27 1.74
C SER A 104 -10.71 0.07 2.33
N MET A 105 -11.58 0.03 3.35
CA MET A 105 -12.06 1.23 4.05
C MET A 105 -10.92 1.97 4.77
N PHE A 106 -10.01 1.24 5.43
CA PHE A 106 -8.85 1.85 6.07
C PHE A 106 -7.93 2.53 5.04
N ILE A 107 -7.63 1.87 3.92
CA ILE A 107 -6.80 2.42 2.84
C ILE A 107 -7.47 3.64 2.21
N PHE A 108 -8.79 3.59 2.00
CA PHE A 108 -9.53 4.75 1.52
C PHE A 108 -9.39 5.95 2.47
N PHE A 109 -9.61 5.73 3.77
CA PHE A 109 -9.43 6.79 4.77
C PHE A 109 -7.99 7.33 4.78
N TYR A 110 -7.00 6.44 4.74
CA TYR A 110 -5.59 6.79 4.70
C TYR A 110 -5.25 7.65 3.48
N ASN A 111 -5.67 7.22 2.29
CA ASN A 111 -5.34 7.88 1.04
C ASN A 111 -6.08 9.20 0.83
N PHE A 112 -7.37 9.27 1.16
CA PHE A 112 -8.25 10.36 0.70
C PHE A 112 -8.73 11.30 1.79
N VAL A 113 -8.64 10.91 3.05
CA VAL A 113 -9.25 11.66 4.15
C VAL A 113 -8.21 12.13 5.15
N ARG A 114 -7.32 11.25 5.56
CA ARG A 114 -6.36 11.51 6.63
C ARG A 114 -5.28 12.50 6.19
N PRO A 115 -5.07 13.62 6.91
CA PRO A 115 -3.92 14.49 6.69
C PRO A 115 -2.64 13.83 7.23
N HIS A 116 -1.52 14.04 6.54
CA HIS A 116 -0.21 13.55 6.91
C HIS A 116 0.75 14.70 7.17
N SER A 117 1.38 14.74 8.34
CA SER A 117 2.33 15.79 8.73
C SER A 117 3.49 15.91 7.74
N ALA A 118 4.03 14.79 7.27
CA ALA A 118 5.12 14.78 6.31
C ALA A 118 4.71 15.14 4.87
N LEU A 119 3.42 15.40 4.62
CA LEU A 119 2.86 15.86 3.34
C LEU A 119 2.20 17.24 3.50
N ASN A 120 2.75 18.09 4.35
CA ASN A 120 2.19 19.41 4.65
C ASN A 120 0.70 19.37 5.02
N THR A 121 0.31 18.38 5.81
CA THR A 121 -1.08 18.12 6.24
C THR A 121 -2.04 17.75 5.10
N LEU A 122 -1.54 17.44 3.92
CA LEU A 122 -2.36 16.97 2.81
C LEU A 122 -2.58 15.44 2.90
N PRO A 123 -3.73 14.94 2.43
CA PRO A 123 -3.91 13.50 2.19
C PRO A 123 -3.02 13.01 1.04
N PRO A 124 -2.55 11.75 1.06
CA PRO A 124 -1.75 11.15 -0.01
C PRO A 124 -2.31 11.34 -1.41
N ALA A 125 -3.62 11.18 -1.58
CA ALA A 125 -4.30 11.36 -2.87
C ALA A 125 -4.10 12.75 -3.46
N GLN A 126 -4.11 13.80 -2.64
CA GLN A 126 -3.88 15.16 -3.12
C GLN A 126 -2.43 15.37 -3.54
N CYS A 127 -1.47 14.77 -2.82
CA CYS A 127 -0.06 14.77 -3.20
C CYS A 127 0.18 14.01 -4.51
N ALA A 128 -0.56 12.92 -4.74
CA ALA A 128 -0.56 12.18 -6.00
C ALA A 128 -1.35 12.86 -7.14
N GLY A 129 -1.80 14.11 -6.95
CA GLY A 129 -2.55 14.87 -7.97
C GLY A 129 -4.03 14.51 -8.09
N LEU A 130 -4.54 13.62 -7.24
CA LEU A 130 -5.94 13.16 -7.28
C LEU A 130 -6.83 14.10 -6.46
N LYS A 131 -7.52 15.00 -7.14
CA LYS A 131 -8.49 15.94 -6.53
C LYS A 131 -9.90 15.37 -6.62
N LEU A 132 -10.38 14.75 -5.55
CA LEU A 132 -11.76 14.25 -5.48
C LEU A 132 -12.68 15.21 -4.74
N SER A 133 -13.84 15.49 -5.34
CA SER A 133 -14.93 16.23 -4.66
C SER A 133 -15.48 15.41 -3.48
N LYS A 134 -16.13 16.08 -2.53
CA LYS A 134 -16.82 15.39 -1.41
C LYS A 134 -17.84 14.37 -1.91
N LYS A 135 -18.58 14.70 -2.98
CA LYS A 135 -19.55 13.79 -3.61
C LYS A 135 -18.86 12.53 -4.11
N ARG A 136 -17.76 12.67 -4.88
CA ARG A 136 -17.03 11.53 -5.45
C ARG A 136 -16.40 10.65 -4.36
N LYS A 137 -15.90 11.23 -3.27
CA LYS A 137 -15.41 10.45 -2.13
C LYS A 137 -16.50 9.58 -1.49
N ARG A 138 -17.74 10.12 -1.37
CA ARG A 138 -18.88 9.33 -0.85
C ARG A 138 -19.26 8.19 -1.79
N GLU A 139 -19.30 8.44 -3.09
CA GLU A 139 -19.58 7.41 -4.10
C GLU A 139 -18.59 6.27 -4.03
N LEU A 140 -17.30 6.56 -3.92
CA LEU A 140 -16.26 5.53 -3.80
C LEU A 140 -16.38 4.71 -2.52
N LEU A 141 -16.81 5.29 -1.40
CA LEU A 141 -17.07 4.55 -0.15
C LEU A 141 -18.26 3.60 -0.24
N LEU A 142 -19.23 3.87 -1.12
CA LEU A 142 -20.40 3.01 -1.31
C LEU A 142 -20.12 1.81 -2.22
N VAL A 143 -19.03 1.85 -2.97
CA VAL A 143 -18.62 0.78 -3.92
C VAL A 143 -17.52 -0.11 -3.32
N ALA A 144 -16.87 0.33 -2.24
CA ALA A 144 -15.84 -0.43 -1.51
C ALA A 144 -16.49 -1.40 -0.52
#